data_8550f4b7f3a7f49eed8b40d2226eafc2
#
_entry.id   8550f4b7f3a7f49eed8b40d2226eafc2
#
_cell.length_a   1.000
_cell.length_b   1.000
_cell.length_c   1.000
_cell.angle_alpha   90.00
_cell.angle_beta   90.00
_cell.angle_gamma   90.00
#
_symmetry.space_group_name_H-M   'P 1'
#
loop_
_entity.id
_entity.type
_entity.pdbx_description
1 polymer ?
#
loop_
_entity_poly.entity_id
_entity_poly.type
_entity_poly.pdbx_seq_one_letter_code
_entity_poly.pdbx_strand_id
1 'polypeptide(L)'
;PLFCTEKFCWTNDEALTGEVEIANYSESDLNSKQLSWTLTDSKQQVLDKGVLPLQVKQGELAKVGTLKPAIASVRKAEKVTLALSIDGTPYRNDYSLWIYPAADKEVAPSEDICVTDDLDAHLKYLTEGGKVLWFPSKDKHKDQTVGGLFQTDYWNYRMFRTICENLDRPVSPGTLGILTDPGHPALADFPTEFHTNWQWFPIIKQSYPMILDRLSDDYRPVSYTHLTL
;
A
#
# COMPACT_ATOMS: atom_id res chain seq x y z
N PRO A 1 1.09 6.87 -21.01
CA PRO A 1 2.39 6.61 -20.39
C PRO A 1 2.21 5.68 -19.18
N LEU A 2 3.14 4.73 -19.02
CA LEU A 2 3.21 3.80 -17.92
C LEU A 2 4.45 4.11 -17.06
N PHE A 3 4.32 3.98 -15.75
CA PHE A 3 5.43 4.05 -14.81
C PHE A 3 5.60 2.70 -14.14
N CYS A 4 6.69 2.01 -14.45
CA CYS A 4 7.01 0.69 -13.95
C CYS A 4 8.05 0.81 -12.84
N THR A 5 7.64 0.52 -11.62
CA THR A 5 8.48 0.60 -10.42
C THR A 5 8.40 -0.69 -9.61
N GLU A 6 9.41 -1.01 -8.84
CA GLU A 6 9.45 -2.22 -8.01
C GLU A 6 8.49 -2.17 -6.84
N LYS A 7 8.22 -0.98 -6.31
CA LYS A 7 7.36 -0.77 -5.14
C LYS A 7 6.68 0.59 -5.18
N PHE A 8 5.62 0.75 -4.41
CA PHE A 8 4.89 2.01 -4.29
C PHE A 8 5.16 2.75 -2.97
N CYS A 9 5.83 2.09 -2.02
CA CYS A 9 6.22 2.66 -0.73
C CYS A 9 7.73 2.79 -0.66
N TRP A 10 8.22 3.97 -0.31
CA TRP A 10 9.63 4.33 -0.28
C TRP A 10 9.97 5.06 1.02
N THR A 11 11.20 4.99 1.45
CA THR A 11 11.71 5.90 2.47
C THR A 11 12.47 7.06 1.83
N ASN A 12 12.51 8.20 2.48
CA ASN A 12 13.07 9.44 1.92
C ASN A 12 14.60 9.40 1.72
N ASP A 13 15.28 8.39 2.24
CA ASP A 13 16.70 8.10 2.03
C ASP A 13 16.95 7.12 0.87
N GLU A 14 15.89 6.50 0.34
CA GLU A 14 15.99 5.63 -0.82
C GLU A 14 15.99 6.42 -2.13
N ALA A 15 16.51 5.80 -3.17
CA ALA A 15 16.44 6.32 -4.54
C ALA A 15 15.17 5.80 -5.22
N LEU A 16 14.09 6.58 -5.16
CA LEU A 16 12.89 6.28 -5.94
C LEU A 16 13.24 6.22 -7.42
N THR A 17 12.96 5.09 -8.05
CA THR A 17 13.25 4.86 -9.47
C THR A 17 12.14 4.09 -10.15
N GLY A 18 11.93 4.37 -11.42
CA GLY A 18 11.00 3.62 -12.25
C GLY A 18 11.22 3.90 -13.73
N GLU A 19 10.90 2.91 -14.54
CA GLU A 19 10.97 3.00 -15.99
C GLU A 19 9.68 3.58 -16.56
N VAL A 20 9.82 4.40 -17.58
CA VAL A 20 8.66 4.92 -18.31
C VAL A 20 8.54 4.22 -19.64
N GLU A 21 7.35 3.66 -19.86
CA GLU A 21 6.97 3.03 -21.11
C GLU A 21 5.77 3.74 -21.74
N ILE A 22 5.73 3.77 -23.06
CA ILE A 22 4.61 4.30 -23.82
C ILE A 22 4.13 3.23 -24.80
N ALA A 23 2.86 2.87 -24.66
CA ALA A 23 2.14 2.13 -25.69
C ALA A 23 1.40 3.16 -26.57
N ASN A 24 1.86 3.35 -27.80
CA ASN A 24 1.31 4.34 -28.69
C ASN A 24 0.24 3.74 -29.62
N TYR A 25 -1.01 3.73 -29.17
CA TYR A 25 -2.17 3.37 -29.97
C TYR A 25 -2.91 4.56 -30.56
N SER A 26 -2.26 5.74 -30.57
CA SER A 26 -2.84 6.93 -31.22
C SER A 26 -2.74 6.87 -32.75
N GLU A 27 -3.34 7.84 -33.42
CA GLU A 27 -3.40 7.91 -34.89
C GLU A 27 -2.07 8.34 -35.55
N SER A 28 -1.04 8.68 -34.75
CA SER A 28 0.22 9.21 -35.27
C SER A 28 1.41 8.88 -34.40
N ASP A 29 2.60 9.05 -34.97
CA ASP A 29 3.87 8.96 -34.24
C ASP A 29 3.95 10.07 -33.19
N LEU A 30 4.58 9.75 -32.04
CA LEU A 30 4.88 10.69 -30.98
C LEU A 30 6.29 11.29 -31.08
N ASN A 31 6.90 11.19 -32.26
CA ASN A 31 8.21 11.77 -32.54
C ASN A 31 8.14 13.30 -32.37
N SER A 32 9.19 13.89 -31.81
CA SER A 32 9.27 15.34 -31.50
C SER A 32 8.32 15.84 -30.39
N LYS A 33 7.61 14.95 -29.71
CA LYS A 33 6.87 15.29 -28.48
C LYS A 33 7.76 15.08 -27.25
N GLN A 34 7.28 15.60 -26.13
CA GLN A 34 7.92 15.40 -24.83
C GLN A 34 6.92 14.77 -23.87
N LEU A 35 7.42 13.96 -22.96
CA LEU A 35 6.69 13.53 -21.79
C LEU A 35 7.14 14.39 -20.63
N SER A 36 6.22 15.18 -20.11
CA SER A 36 6.39 15.95 -18.88
C SER A 36 5.97 15.10 -17.68
N TRP A 37 6.75 15.16 -16.62
CA TRP A 37 6.40 14.50 -15.37
C TRP A 37 6.53 15.47 -14.20
N THR A 38 5.68 15.26 -13.18
CA THR A 38 5.67 16.09 -11.98
C THR A 38 5.34 15.22 -10.77
N LEU A 39 6.16 15.32 -9.73
CA LEU A 39 5.89 14.74 -8.42
C LEU A 39 5.34 15.84 -7.51
N THR A 40 4.15 15.61 -6.94
CA THR A 40 3.50 16.56 -6.03
C THR A 40 3.17 15.90 -4.68
N ASP A 41 3.19 16.71 -3.64
CA ASP A 41 2.73 16.31 -2.30
C ASP A 41 1.20 16.31 -2.17
N SER A 42 0.68 15.97 -0.99
CA SER A 42 -0.76 15.96 -0.70
C SER A 42 -1.42 17.34 -0.79
N LYS A 43 -0.63 18.43 -0.74
CA LYS A 43 -1.07 19.81 -0.89
C LYS A 43 -0.90 20.35 -2.30
N GLN A 44 -0.59 19.47 -3.28
CA GLN A 44 -0.32 19.82 -4.68
C GLN A 44 0.93 20.70 -4.86
N GLN A 45 1.85 20.74 -3.89
CA GLN A 45 3.13 21.40 -4.05
C GLN A 45 4.08 20.52 -4.85
N VAL A 46 4.78 21.12 -5.81
CA VAL A 46 5.74 20.40 -6.65
C VAL A 46 7.00 20.06 -5.84
N LEU A 47 7.26 18.78 -5.67
CA LEU A 47 8.49 18.28 -5.06
C LEU A 47 9.61 18.13 -6.08
N ASP A 48 9.27 17.63 -7.28
CA ASP A 48 10.21 17.47 -8.37
C ASP A 48 9.47 17.38 -9.71
N LYS A 49 10.17 17.66 -10.82
CA LYS A 49 9.61 17.61 -12.17
C LYS A 49 10.69 17.44 -13.22
N GLY A 50 10.32 17.00 -14.39
CA GLY A 50 11.23 16.90 -15.51
C GLY A 50 10.54 16.55 -16.81
N VAL A 51 11.33 16.34 -17.84
CA VAL A 51 10.86 16.00 -19.17
C VAL A 51 11.70 14.89 -19.79
N LEU A 52 11.09 14.06 -20.61
CA LEU A 52 11.74 13.06 -21.44
C LEU A 52 11.36 13.29 -22.91
N PRO A 53 12.34 13.30 -23.84
CA PRO A 53 12.03 13.37 -25.27
C PRO A 53 11.39 12.05 -25.73
N LEU A 54 10.44 12.13 -26.63
CA LEU A 54 9.78 10.96 -27.19
C LEU A 54 10.19 10.69 -28.63
N GLN A 55 10.40 9.42 -28.92
CA GLN A 55 10.56 8.87 -30.25
C GLN A 55 9.84 7.52 -30.29
N VAL A 56 8.52 7.56 -30.43
CA VAL A 56 7.67 6.38 -30.37
C VAL A 56 6.74 6.37 -31.57
N LYS A 57 6.82 5.35 -32.39
CA LYS A 57 5.99 5.19 -33.58
C LYS A 57 4.58 4.76 -33.21
N GLN A 58 3.66 5.00 -34.10
CA GLN A 58 2.31 4.42 -34.01
C GLN A 58 2.36 2.88 -33.91
N GLY A 59 1.60 2.29 -33.00
CA GLY A 59 1.55 0.85 -32.74
C GLY A 59 2.72 0.31 -31.94
N GLU A 60 3.66 1.14 -31.49
CA GLU A 60 4.85 0.74 -30.74
C GLU A 60 4.61 0.76 -29.23
N LEU A 61 5.16 -0.22 -28.53
CA LEU A 61 5.43 -0.19 -27.09
C LEU A 61 6.92 0.10 -26.88
N ALA A 62 7.24 1.26 -26.38
CA ALA A 62 8.62 1.71 -26.24
C ALA A 62 8.94 2.13 -24.80
N LYS A 63 10.11 1.71 -24.33
CA LYS A 63 10.74 2.25 -23.12
C LYS A 63 11.42 3.57 -23.47
N VAL A 64 10.98 4.66 -22.83
CA VAL A 64 11.41 6.02 -23.17
C VAL A 64 12.40 6.63 -22.19
N GLY A 65 12.54 6.04 -21.02
CA GLY A 65 13.53 6.49 -20.06
C GLY A 65 13.30 5.96 -18.65
N THR A 66 14.14 6.42 -17.73
CA THR A 66 14.03 6.10 -16.30
C THR A 66 13.89 7.41 -15.52
N LEU A 67 12.90 7.46 -14.64
CA LEU A 67 12.72 8.57 -13.70
C LEU A 67 13.42 8.25 -12.38
N LYS A 68 13.94 9.28 -11.76
CA LYS A 68 14.53 9.27 -10.41
C LYS A 68 14.07 10.52 -9.65
N PRO A 69 12.78 10.63 -9.34
CA PRO A 69 12.25 11.80 -8.65
C PRO A 69 12.90 11.98 -7.28
N ALA A 70 13.22 13.22 -6.92
CA ALA A 70 13.82 13.55 -5.64
C ALA A 70 12.75 13.52 -4.53
N ILE A 71 12.94 12.64 -3.54
CA ILE A 71 12.04 12.46 -2.40
C ILE A 71 12.66 12.80 -1.06
N ALA A 72 13.95 13.15 -1.03
CA ALA A 72 14.68 13.44 0.20
C ALA A 72 14.15 14.63 1.02
N SER A 73 13.32 15.49 0.43
CA SER A 73 12.69 16.62 1.11
C SER A 73 11.47 16.23 1.96
N VAL A 74 10.90 15.05 1.76
CA VAL A 74 9.73 14.57 2.49
C VAL A 74 10.14 14.20 3.93
N ARG A 75 9.57 14.90 4.93
CA ARG A 75 9.94 14.76 6.34
C ARG A 75 8.88 14.08 7.20
N LYS A 76 7.71 13.84 6.65
CA LYS A 76 6.59 13.13 7.28
C LYS A 76 6.06 12.08 6.33
N ALA A 77 5.45 11.05 6.88
CA ALA A 77 4.76 10.08 6.06
C ALA A 77 3.69 10.77 5.20
N GLU A 78 3.76 10.59 3.89
CA GLU A 78 2.93 11.33 2.94
C GLU A 78 2.63 10.52 1.69
N LYS A 79 1.40 10.66 1.19
CA LYS A 79 1.02 10.21 -0.13
C LYS A 79 1.39 11.30 -1.14
N VAL A 80 2.21 10.95 -2.11
CA VAL A 80 2.61 11.82 -3.23
C VAL A 80 2.02 11.32 -4.53
N THR A 81 1.86 12.20 -5.50
CA THR A 81 1.34 11.87 -6.83
C THR A 81 2.39 12.13 -7.88
N LEU A 82 2.75 11.10 -8.64
CA LEU A 82 3.57 11.22 -9.85
C LEU A 82 2.65 11.29 -11.06
N ALA A 83 2.58 12.44 -11.70
CA ALA A 83 1.81 12.66 -12.92
C ALA A 83 2.73 12.57 -14.14
N LEU A 84 2.31 11.85 -15.16
CA LEU A 84 2.96 11.76 -16.47
C LEU A 84 2.02 12.27 -17.53
N SER A 85 2.45 13.19 -18.39
CA SER A 85 1.64 13.73 -19.48
C SER A 85 2.45 13.87 -20.76
N ILE A 86 1.86 13.59 -21.91
CA ILE A 86 2.47 13.81 -23.21
C ILE A 86 2.02 15.18 -23.72
N ASP A 87 2.97 16.09 -23.89
CA ASP A 87 2.70 17.50 -24.20
C ASP A 87 1.91 17.66 -25.51
N GLY A 88 0.89 18.52 -25.45
CA GLY A 88 0.01 18.78 -26.58
C GLY A 88 -0.92 17.62 -26.93
N THR A 89 -1.19 16.72 -25.99
CA THR A 89 -2.14 15.61 -26.11
C THR A 89 -2.99 15.47 -24.85
N PRO A 90 -4.12 14.75 -24.88
CA PRO A 90 -4.88 14.42 -23.67
C PRO A 90 -4.29 13.23 -22.89
N TYR A 91 -3.18 12.66 -23.33
CA TYR A 91 -2.65 11.42 -22.77
C TYR A 91 -1.89 11.67 -21.47
N ARG A 92 -2.51 11.32 -20.38
CA ARG A 92 -1.99 11.47 -19.02
C ARG A 92 -2.22 10.19 -18.20
N ASN A 93 -1.34 9.94 -17.24
CA ASN A 93 -1.55 8.95 -16.19
C ASN A 93 -0.95 9.44 -14.87
N ASP A 94 -1.58 9.10 -13.76
CA ASP A 94 -1.18 9.48 -12.42
C ASP A 94 -0.94 8.24 -11.56
N TYR A 95 0.11 8.29 -10.75
CA TYR A 95 0.52 7.21 -9.84
C TYR A 95 0.60 7.73 -8.42
N SER A 96 -0.09 7.05 -7.51
CA SER A 96 0.05 7.29 -6.07
C SER A 96 1.25 6.52 -5.53
N LEU A 97 2.12 7.23 -4.81
CA LEU A 97 3.26 6.67 -4.11
C LEU A 97 3.20 7.12 -2.65
N TRP A 98 3.79 6.35 -1.75
CA TRP A 98 3.85 6.68 -0.32
C TRP A 98 5.30 6.82 0.09
N ILE A 99 5.64 7.97 0.66
CA ILE A 99 6.99 8.27 1.12
C ILE A 99 6.97 8.38 2.65
N TYR A 100 7.85 7.65 3.28
CA TYR A 100 8.01 7.65 4.73
C TYR A 100 9.38 8.23 5.10
N PRO A 101 9.52 8.92 6.24
CA PRO A 101 10.83 9.24 6.77
C PRO A 101 11.62 7.96 7.04
N ALA A 102 12.90 7.95 6.71
CA ALA A 102 13.79 6.89 7.16
C ALA A 102 13.80 6.86 8.68
N ALA A 103 13.73 5.68 9.26
CA ALA A 103 13.83 5.52 10.70
C ALA A 103 15.28 5.72 11.13
N ASP A 104 15.56 6.80 11.84
CA ASP A 104 16.91 7.09 12.35
C ASP A 104 17.35 6.11 13.44
N LYS A 105 16.43 5.46 14.13
CA LYS A 105 16.68 4.47 15.21
C LYS A 105 15.48 3.56 15.41
N GLU A 106 15.73 2.33 15.88
CA GLU A 106 14.68 1.53 16.50
C GLU A 106 14.09 2.33 17.67
N VAL A 107 12.82 2.65 17.56
CA VAL A 107 12.09 3.29 18.66
C VAL A 107 11.79 2.18 19.66
N ALA A 108 12.48 2.22 20.80
CA ALA A 108 12.13 1.33 21.90
C ALA A 108 10.68 1.62 22.35
N PRO A 109 9.90 0.59 22.68
CA PRO A 109 8.60 0.79 23.28
C PRO A 109 8.70 1.71 24.51
N SER A 110 7.68 2.53 24.75
CA SER A 110 7.60 3.31 25.98
C SER A 110 7.64 2.37 27.20
N GLU A 111 8.36 2.74 28.26
CA GLU A 111 8.50 1.90 29.48
C GLU A 111 7.15 1.57 30.13
N ASP A 112 6.11 2.35 29.86
CA ASP A 112 4.76 2.12 30.36
C ASP A 112 3.92 1.17 29.48
N ILE A 113 4.48 0.67 28.37
CA ILE A 113 3.81 -0.29 27.46
C ILE A 113 4.55 -1.61 27.47
N CYS A 114 3.89 -2.66 27.95
CA CYS A 114 4.39 -4.02 27.85
C CYS A 114 4.12 -4.57 26.44
N VAL A 115 5.16 -4.98 25.74
CA VAL A 115 5.04 -5.63 24.40
C VAL A 115 5.19 -7.15 24.60
N THR A 116 4.19 -7.91 24.15
CA THR A 116 4.17 -9.36 24.38
C THR A 116 3.44 -10.13 23.27
N ASP A 117 3.78 -11.39 23.09
CA ASP A 117 3.01 -12.37 22.31
C ASP A 117 2.10 -13.26 23.20
N ASP A 118 2.27 -13.18 24.51
CA ASP A 118 1.52 -13.94 25.53
C ASP A 118 0.67 -12.99 26.38
N LEU A 119 -0.59 -12.79 25.95
CA LEU A 119 -1.53 -11.95 26.66
C LEU A 119 -1.89 -12.51 28.04
N ASP A 120 -2.03 -13.84 28.16
CA ASP A 120 -2.48 -14.49 29.39
C ASP A 120 -1.53 -14.23 30.55
N ALA A 121 -0.22 -14.23 30.27
CA ALA A 121 0.80 -13.90 31.25
C ALA A 121 0.70 -12.44 31.78
N HIS A 122 0.01 -11.56 31.05
CA HIS A 122 -0.06 -10.12 31.36
C HIS A 122 -1.48 -9.64 31.74
N LEU A 123 -2.44 -10.56 31.89
CA LEU A 123 -3.82 -10.21 32.28
C LEU A 123 -3.88 -9.46 33.61
N LYS A 124 -3.07 -9.86 34.58
CA LYS A 124 -3.01 -9.17 35.88
C LYS A 124 -2.55 -7.71 35.71
N TYR A 125 -1.50 -7.48 34.90
CA TYR A 125 -0.98 -6.15 34.62
C TYR A 125 -2.04 -5.27 33.94
N LEU A 126 -2.82 -5.83 33.00
CA LEU A 126 -3.94 -5.15 32.36
C LEU A 126 -5.04 -4.77 33.37
N THR A 127 -5.43 -5.71 34.25
CA THR A 127 -6.48 -5.46 35.26
C THR A 127 -6.08 -4.40 36.30
N GLU A 128 -4.78 -4.21 36.51
CA GLU A 128 -4.21 -3.15 37.35
C GLU A 128 -4.04 -1.81 36.62
N GLY A 129 -4.53 -1.70 35.38
CA GLY A 129 -4.50 -0.48 34.56
C GLY A 129 -3.25 -0.32 33.69
N GLY A 130 -2.43 -1.36 33.57
CA GLY A 130 -1.28 -1.39 32.67
C GLY A 130 -1.67 -1.36 31.21
N LYS A 131 -0.73 -0.98 30.35
CA LYS A 131 -0.89 -0.95 28.90
C LYS A 131 -0.12 -2.10 28.26
N VAL A 132 -0.80 -2.89 27.42
CA VAL A 132 -0.18 -4.01 26.74
C VAL A 132 -0.37 -3.84 25.21
N LEU A 133 0.75 -3.92 24.48
CA LEU A 133 0.74 -4.09 23.04
C LEU A 133 0.93 -5.58 22.73
N TRP A 134 -0.13 -6.22 22.29
CA TRP A 134 -0.16 -7.64 22.04
C TRP A 134 0.07 -7.96 20.57
N PHE A 135 1.11 -8.74 20.28
CA PHE A 135 1.41 -9.32 18.98
C PHE A 135 1.14 -10.83 19.00
N PRO A 136 -0.11 -11.27 18.78
CA PRO A 136 -0.45 -12.68 18.88
C PRO A 136 0.31 -13.53 17.87
N SER A 137 0.88 -14.66 18.36
CA SER A 137 1.48 -15.65 17.47
C SER A 137 0.39 -16.32 16.63
N LYS A 138 0.55 -16.32 15.31
CA LYS A 138 -0.39 -16.96 14.39
C LYS A 138 -0.63 -18.42 14.69
N ASP A 139 0.40 -19.13 15.19
CA ASP A 139 0.32 -20.57 15.44
C ASP A 139 -0.57 -20.90 16.64
N LYS A 140 -0.62 -20.01 17.64
CA LYS A 140 -1.49 -20.15 18.81
C LYS A 140 -2.96 -19.80 18.49
N HIS A 141 -3.22 -19.00 17.43
CA HIS A 141 -4.54 -18.43 17.14
C HIS A 141 -5.09 -18.81 15.75
N LYS A 142 -4.63 -19.93 15.18
CA LYS A 142 -5.05 -20.39 13.83
C LYS A 142 -6.56 -20.48 13.67
N ASP A 143 -7.25 -20.96 14.70
CA ASP A 143 -8.71 -21.14 14.67
C ASP A 143 -9.50 -19.83 14.84
N GLN A 144 -8.81 -18.75 15.15
CA GLN A 144 -9.40 -17.42 15.41
C GLN A 144 -9.00 -16.40 14.36
N THR A 145 -8.19 -16.81 13.39
CA THR A 145 -7.64 -15.91 12.36
C THR A 145 -7.83 -16.49 10.98
N VAL A 146 -7.76 -15.62 10.00
CA VAL A 146 -7.75 -15.96 8.57
C VAL A 146 -6.48 -15.41 7.94
N GLY A 147 -5.96 -16.06 6.90
CA GLY A 147 -4.78 -15.56 6.19
C GLY A 147 -5.07 -14.23 5.50
N GLY A 148 -4.15 -13.28 5.60
CA GLY A 148 -4.24 -12.02 4.89
C GLY A 148 -4.07 -12.21 3.38
N LEU A 149 -5.00 -11.70 2.58
CA LEU A 149 -4.94 -11.69 1.14
C LEU A 149 -5.16 -10.29 0.60
N PHE A 150 -4.16 -9.74 -0.05
CA PHE A 150 -4.32 -8.55 -0.88
C PHE A 150 -4.68 -8.99 -2.30
N GLN A 151 -5.96 -8.91 -2.63
CA GLN A 151 -6.47 -9.35 -3.92
C GLN A 151 -7.18 -8.20 -4.63
N THR A 152 -6.81 -7.98 -5.87
CA THR A 152 -7.40 -6.96 -6.73
C THR A 152 -8.59 -7.47 -7.55
N ASP A 153 -8.74 -8.79 -7.68
CA ASP A 153 -9.73 -9.44 -8.56
C ASP A 153 -10.84 -10.13 -7.77
N TYR A 154 -11.71 -9.36 -7.14
CA TYR A 154 -12.79 -9.93 -6.32
C TYR A 154 -13.81 -10.75 -7.12
N TRP A 155 -14.09 -10.39 -8.35
CA TRP A 155 -15.13 -11.04 -9.16
C TRP A 155 -14.72 -12.42 -9.66
N ASN A 156 -13.43 -12.72 -9.70
CA ASN A 156 -12.89 -14.04 -9.97
C ASN A 156 -12.70 -14.91 -8.72
N TYR A 157 -13.08 -14.43 -7.54
CA TYR A 157 -12.87 -15.14 -6.28
C TYR A 157 -13.41 -16.58 -6.30
N ARG A 158 -14.61 -16.80 -6.83
CA ARG A 158 -15.20 -18.13 -6.93
C ARG A 158 -14.34 -19.09 -7.76
N MET A 159 -13.81 -18.62 -8.86
CA MET A 159 -12.93 -19.42 -9.73
C MET A 159 -11.62 -19.75 -9.00
N PHE A 160 -10.97 -18.80 -8.37
CA PHE A 160 -9.73 -19.03 -7.61
C PHE A 160 -9.95 -19.94 -6.42
N ARG A 161 -11.05 -19.80 -5.71
CA ARG A 161 -11.47 -20.71 -4.66
C ARG A 161 -11.59 -22.14 -5.16
N THR A 162 -12.33 -22.36 -6.25
CA THR A 162 -12.51 -23.67 -6.85
C THR A 162 -11.16 -24.26 -7.32
N ILE A 163 -10.27 -23.45 -7.88
CA ILE A 163 -8.93 -23.90 -8.28
C ILE A 163 -8.12 -24.32 -7.05
N CYS A 164 -8.14 -23.53 -5.96
CA CYS A 164 -7.45 -23.89 -4.73
C CYS A 164 -7.99 -25.19 -4.12
N GLU A 165 -9.31 -25.33 -4.04
CA GLU A 165 -10.00 -26.53 -3.55
C GLU A 165 -9.62 -27.78 -4.38
N ASN A 166 -9.63 -27.65 -5.71
CA ASN A 166 -9.25 -28.76 -6.60
C ASN A 166 -7.77 -29.15 -6.54
N LEU A 167 -6.91 -28.23 -6.16
CA LEU A 167 -5.46 -28.45 -6.02
C LEU A 167 -5.02 -28.74 -4.58
N ASP A 168 -5.98 -28.94 -3.68
CA ASP A 168 -5.73 -29.14 -2.23
C ASP A 168 -4.82 -28.06 -1.63
N ARG A 169 -5.04 -26.80 -2.04
CA ARG A 169 -4.33 -25.63 -1.53
C ARG A 169 -5.21 -24.85 -0.55
N PRO A 170 -4.61 -24.20 0.45
CA PRO A 170 -5.36 -23.33 1.34
C PRO A 170 -6.17 -22.32 0.54
N VAL A 171 -7.49 -22.30 0.75
CA VAL A 171 -8.36 -21.27 0.20
C VAL A 171 -8.16 -20.03 1.03
N SER A 172 -7.69 -18.97 0.38
CA SER A 172 -7.66 -17.66 1.03
C SER A 172 -9.08 -17.09 1.07
N PRO A 173 -9.55 -16.59 2.21
CA PRO A 173 -10.79 -15.84 2.24
C PRO A 173 -10.62 -14.64 1.31
N GLY A 174 -11.53 -14.47 0.36
CA GLY A 174 -11.53 -13.31 -0.53
C GLY A 174 -11.77 -12.05 0.27
N THR A 175 -10.71 -11.33 0.56
CA THR A 175 -10.83 -10.00 1.15
C THR A 175 -10.80 -9.00 0.01
N LEU A 176 -11.85 -8.18 -0.11
CA LEU A 176 -11.90 -7.06 -1.05
C LEU A 176 -10.99 -5.89 -0.61
N GLY A 177 -10.13 -6.12 0.35
CA GLY A 177 -9.33 -5.14 1.03
C GLY A 177 -9.79 -4.95 2.48
N ILE A 178 -9.12 -4.06 3.17
CA ILE A 178 -9.43 -3.68 4.54
C ILE A 178 -10.07 -2.30 4.51
N LEU A 179 -11.18 -2.13 5.23
CA LEU A 179 -11.76 -0.83 5.52
C LEU A 179 -11.06 -0.25 6.75
N THR A 180 -10.77 1.02 6.70
CA THR A 180 -10.01 1.72 7.73
C THR A 180 -10.73 2.99 8.16
N ASP A 181 -10.51 3.41 9.38
CA ASP A 181 -10.85 4.77 9.82
C ASP A 181 -9.62 5.66 9.68
N PRO A 182 -9.49 6.44 8.60
CA PRO A 182 -8.31 7.28 8.38
C PRO A 182 -8.17 8.41 9.41
N GLY A 183 -9.23 8.72 10.15
CA GLY A 183 -9.21 9.70 11.24
C GLY A 183 -8.73 9.17 12.57
N HIS A 184 -8.53 7.85 12.69
CA HIS A 184 -8.12 7.23 13.95
C HIS A 184 -6.68 7.61 14.32
N PRO A 185 -6.39 7.99 15.59
CA PRO A 185 -5.04 8.41 16.01
C PRO A 185 -3.93 7.41 15.74
N ALA A 186 -4.22 6.11 15.76
CA ALA A 186 -3.25 5.07 15.43
C ALA A 186 -2.75 5.12 13.98
N LEU A 187 -3.46 5.80 13.09
CA LEU A 187 -3.12 5.94 11.67
C LEU A 187 -2.61 7.37 11.33
N ALA A 188 -2.36 8.21 12.33
CA ALA A 188 -1.96 9.61 12.13
C ALA A 188 -0.69 9.76 11.27
N ASP A 189 0.27 8.86 11.43
CA ASP A 189 1.53 8.83 10.67
C ASP A 189 1.53 7.75 9.56
N PHE A 190 0.35 7.24 9.19
CA PHE A 190 0.18 6.27 8.13
C PHE A 190 -0.87 6.77 7.13
N PRO A 191 -0.46 7.50 6.09
CA PRO A 191 -1.38 8.09 5.11
C PRO A 191 -2.24 7.01 4.46
N THR A 192 -3.53 7.01 4.76
CA THR A 192 -4.50 6.04 4.25
C THR A 192 -5.82 6.69 3.91
N GLU A 193 -6.53 6.09 2.97
CA GLU A 193 -7.93 6.37 2.68
C GLU A 193 -8.82 5.41 3.49
N PHE A 194 -10.13 5.55 3.34
CA PHE A 194 -11.13 4.65 3.93
C PHE A 194 -10.94 3.17 3.54
N HIS A 195 -10.30 2.92 2.42
CA HIS A 195 -9.99 1.57 1.92
C HIS A 195 -8.49 1.39 1.72
N THR A 196 -8.05 0.14 1.64
CA THR A 196 -6.63 -0.19 1.44
C THR A 196 -6.18 0.13 0.02
N ASN A 197 -4.92 0.57 -0.07
CA ASN A 197 -4.17 0.74 -1.29
C ASN A 197 -2.79 0.11 -1.11
N TRP A 198 -1.82 0.37 -1.98
CA TRP A 198 -0.52 -0.31 -2.01
C TRP A 198 0.31 -0.18 -0.72
N GLN A 199 0.12 0.88 0.08
CA GLN A 199 0.80 1.02 1.39
C GLN A 199 0.43 -0.09 2.38
N TRP A 200 -0.76 -0.68 2.22
CA TRP A 200 -1.22 -1.79 3.05
C TRP A 200 -0.73 -3.16 2.59
N PHE A 201 -0.19 -3.27 1.38
CA PHE A 201 0.21 -4.55 0.79
C PHE A 201 1.14 -5.38 1.70
N PRO A 202 2.28 -4.84 2.20
CA PRO A 202 3.18 -5.61 3.05
C PRO A 202 2.54 -5.99 4.39
N ILE A 203 1.69 -5.13 4.94
CA ILE A 203 0.99 -5.37 6.20
C ILE A 203 -0.01 -6.52 6.02
N ILE A 204 -0.87 -6.45 5.01
CA ILE A 204 -1.91 -7.46 4.75
C ILE A 204 -1.27 -8.80 4.42
N LYS A 205 -0.20 -8.83 3.63
CA LYS A 205 0.49 -10.07 3.25
C LYS A 205 1.12 -10.80 4.44
N GLN A 206 1.45 -10.08 5.50
CA GLN A 206 2.11 -10.62 6.69
C GLN A 206 1.16 -10.74 7.89
N SER A 207 -0.05 -10.19 7.80
CA SER A 207 -1.02 -10.19 8.88
C SER A 207 -1.97 -11.38 8.80
N TYR A 208 -2.60 -11.66 9.93
CA TYR A 208 -3.66 -12.65 10.08
C TYR A 208 -4.84 -11.97 10.77
N PRO A 209 -5.79 -11.41 10.02
CA PRO A 209 -6.98 -10.80 10.60
C PRO A 209 -7.72 -11.73 11.55
N MET A 210 -8.10 -11.22 12.71
CA MET A 210 -8.89 -11.96 13.68
C MET A 210 -10.36 -12.02 13.25
N ILE A 211 -11.01 -13.15 13.51
CA ILE A 211 -12.45 -13.33 13.30
C ILE A 211 -13.18 -12.59 14.42
N LEU A 212 -13.91 -11.52 14.06
CA LEU A 212 -14.56 -10.63 15.01
C LEU A 212 -15.82 -11.22 15.64
N ASP A 213 -16.48 -12.19 15.01
CA ASP A 213 -17.75 -12.80 15.46
C ASP A 213 -17.70 -13.41 16.87
N ARG A 214 -16.49 -13.62 17.39
CA ARG A 214 -16.23 -14.19 18.71
C ARG A 214 -15.79 -13.16 19.76
N LEU A 215 -15.68 -11.90 19.36
CA LEU A 215 -15.28 -10.81 20.24
C LEU A 215 -16.51 -10.14 20.87
N SER A 216 -16.29 -9.44 21.98
CA SER A 216 -17.35 -8.65 22.61
C SER A 216 -17.86 -7.55 21.67
N ASP A 217 -19.15 -7.22 21.75
CA ASP A 217 -19.77 -6.12 21.01
C ASP A 217 -19.15 -4.76 21.31
N ASP A 218 -18.43 -4.63 22.43
CA ASP A 218 -17.69 -3.43 22.81
C ASP A 218 -16.39 -3.25 22.05
N TYR A 219 -15.91 -4.31 21.36
CA TYR A 219 -14.69 -4.24 20.58
C TYR A 219 -14.89 -3.43 19.31
N ARG A 220 -14.08 -2.39 19.12
CA ARG A 220 -14.12 -1.53 17.93
C ARG A 220 -12.81 -1.62 17.17
N PRO A 221 -12.77 -2.34 16.05
CA PRO A 221 -11.56 -2.41 15.24
C PRO A 221 -11.28 -1.09 14.53
N VAL A 222 -10.01 -0.70 14.45
CA VAL A 222 -9.54 0.44 13.64
C VAL A 222 -9.55 0.07 12.15
N SER A 223 -9.27 -1.20 11.87
CA SER A 223 -9.27 -1.75 10.51
C SER A 223 -10.03 -3.06 10.50
N TYR A 224 -10.88 -3.26 9.52
CA TYR A 224 -11.68 -4.48 9.39
C TYR A 224 -11.87 -4.84 7.92
N THR A 225 -12.14 -6.10 7.66
CA THR A 225 -12.46 -6.60 6.32
C THR A 225 -13.86 -7.20 6.30
N HIS A 226 -14.59 -6.96 5.23
CA HIS A 226 -15.83 -7.68 4.96
C HIS A 226 -15.49 -8.95 4.15
N LEU A 227 -15.84 -10.09 4.72
CA LEU A 227 -15.95 -11.32 3.96
C LEU A 227 -17.26 -11.26 3.20
N THR A 228 -17.19 -11.16 1.89
CA THR A 228 -18.38 -11.42 1.05
C THR A 228 -18.59 -12.93 1.00
N LEU A 229 -19.66 -13.38 1.65
CA LEU A 229 -20.14 -14.77 1.56
C LEU A 229 -20.69 -15.08 0.17
#